data_f3a727c34830117d4711bc9ed41fcfdd
#
_entry.id   f3a727c34830117d4711bc9ed41fcfdd
#
_cell.length_a   1.000
_cell.length_b   1.000
_cell.length_c   1.000
_cell.angle_alpha   90.00
_cell.angle_beta   90.00
_cell.angle_gamma   90.00
#
_symmetry.space_group_name_H-M   'P 1'
#
loop_
_entity.id
_entity.type
_entity.pdbx_description
1 polymer ?
#
loop_
_entity_poly.entity_id
_entity_poly.type
_entity_poly.pdbx_seq_one_letter_code
_entity_poly.pdbx_strand_id
1 'polypeptide(L)'
;MQSAEDARLLTIRRKREEEQKAQQRRAELAEEQRQAAEQQKEAAVQLQQQAETDRAKAEEARRQAEQAQKEAEQARAEALAQKQSAQAESERARQDAQRAEQDKEQTRARLMSQLNQVLETRESARGLIVSMPDVLFDFNKYSLKSEARERLAKVSGILMAYPGLNVKVEGHTDNIGSEEYNQKLSEQRAETVRGFMVSQGVSPDIITARGFGMSQPVAPNDTGAGRSKNRRVELVVNGSAIGQQGAGMPGTQNGNSGAPSESMPSQPTTAAPATPSPSPAGNYPPQL
;
A
#
# COMPACT_ATOMS: atom_id res chain seq x y z
N MET A 1 -94.80 93.13 0.51
CA MET A 1 -94.14 92.51 1.73
C MET A 1 -93.67 91.05 1.51
N GLN A 2 -94.23 90.25 0.59
CA GLN A 2 -93.85 88.83 0.34
C GLN A 2 -92.44 88.63 -0.30
N SER A 3 -91.98 89.56 -1.11
CA SER A 3 -90.68 89.46 -1.77
C SER A 3 -89.44 89.52 -0.86
N ALA A 4 -89.52 90.15 0.33
CA ALA A 4 -88.46 90.30 1.28
C ALA A 4 -88.31 89.02 2.21
N GLU A 5 -89.43 88.35 2.48
CA GLU A 5 -89.47 87.09 3.23
C GLU A 5 -88.88 85.89 2.42
N ASP A 6 -89.24 85.82 1.11
CA ASP A 6 -88.72 84.78 0.22
C ASP A 6 -87.19 84.90 0.02
N ALA A 7 -86.66 86.14 -0.07
CA ALA A 7 -85.20 86.39 -0.14
C ALA A 7 -84.48 85.97 1.15
N ARG A 8 -85.12 86.21 2.31
CA ARG A 8 -84.57 85.72 3.60
C ARG A 8 -84.59 84.19 3.73
N LEU A 9 -85.65 83.56 3.31
CA LEU A 9 -85.78 82.11 3.29
C LEU A 9 -84.75 81.45 2.37
N LEU A 10 -84.51 82.03 1.19
CA LEU A 10 -83.48 81.56 0.25
C LEU A 10 -82.05 81.71 0.84
N THR A 11 -81.80 82.80 1.55
CA THR A 11 -80.52 83.04 2.20
C THR A 11 -80.27 82.03 3.32
N ILE A 12 -81.28 81.76 4.14
CA ILE A 12 -81.23 80.77 5.22
C ILE A 12 -81.04 79.38 4.62
N ARG A 13 -81.69 79.04 3.50
CA ARG A 13 -81.55 77.73 2.84
C ARG A 13 -80.17 77.56 2.25
N ARG A 14 -79.63 78.57 1.59
CA ARG A 14 -78.24 78.53 1.11
C ARG A 14 -77.23 78.37 2.23
N LYS A 15 -77.39 79.07 3.33
CA LYS A 15 -76.52 78.94 4.49
C LYS A 15 -76.54 77.51 5.09
N ARG A 16 -77.74 76.92 5.23
CA ARG A 16 -77.88 75.54 5.71
C ARG A 16 -77.26 74.54 4.74
N GLU A 17 -77.41 74.76 3.43
CA GLU A 17 -76.77 73.89 2.41
C GLU A 17 -75.27 74.04 2.43
N GLU A 18 -74.72 75.23 2.66
CA GLU A 18 -73.27 75.43 2.81
C GLU A 18 -72.71 74.79 4.08
N GLU A 19 -73.48 74.95 5.19
CA GLU A 19 -73.13 74.29 6.46
C GLU A 19 -73.17 72.75 6.38
N GLN A 20 -74.19 72.22 5.71
CA GLN A 20 -74.26 70.77 5.45
C GLN A 20 -73.12 70.28 4.57
N LYS A 21 -72.78 70.97 3.50
CA LYS A 21 -71.63 70.66 2.64
C LYS A 21 -70.31 70.81 3.38
N ALA A 22 -70.17 71.80 4.24
CA ALA A 22 -68.99 71.95 5.08
C ALA A 22 -68.87 70.85 6.14
N GLN A 23 -70.01 70.42 6.73
CA GLN A 23 -69.98 69.23 7.62
C GLN A 23 -69.65 67.93 6.90
N GLN A 24 -70.22 67.72 5.69
CA GLN A 24 -69.90 66.55 4.88
C GLN A 24 -68.38 66.48 4.50
N ARG A 25 -67.83 67.61 4.02
CA ARG A 25 -66.40 67.68 3.72
C ARG A 25 -65.51 67.44 4.95
N ARG A 26 -65.93 67.95 6.15
CA ARG A 26 -65.18 67.66 7.39
C ARG A 26 -65.27 66.20 7.79
N ALA A 27 -66.42 65.55 7.60
CA ALA A 27 -66.61 64.15 7.88
C ALA A 27 -65.77 63.25 6.91
N GLU A 28 -65.80 63.58 5.61
CA GLU A 28 -64.98 62.88 4.58
C GLU A 28 -63.49 63.04 4.90
N LEU A 29 -63.04 64.25 5.21
CA LEU A 29 -61.64 64.49 5.57
C LEU A 29 -61.21 63.74 6.83
N ALA A 30 -62.09 63.67 7.83
CA ALA A 30 -61.84 62.95 9.08
C ALA A 30 -61.77 61.41 8.85
N GLU A 31 -62.60 60.91 7.92
CA GLU A 31 -62.61 59.49 7.54
C GLU A 31 -61.38 59.12 6.73
N GLU A 32 -60.98 59.99 5.79
CA GLU A 32 -59.72 59.82 5.02
C GLU A 32 -58.50 59.85 5.96
N GLN A 33 -58.43 60.74 6.92
CA GLN A 33 -57.37 60.77 7.94
C GLN A 33 -57.37 59.56 8.83
N ARG A 34 -58.51 58.98 9.17
CA ARG A 34 -58.61 57.74 9.96
C ARG A 34 -58.12 56.56 9.13
N GLN A 35 -58.53 56.44 7.87
CA GLN A 35 -58.05 55.37 6.96
C GLN A 35 -56.54 55.47 6.74
N ALA A 36 -55.98 56.65 6.51
CA ALA A 36 -54.57 56.88 6.38
C ALA A 36 -53.76 56.47 7.63
N ALA A 37 -54.32 56.85 8.83
CA ALA A 37 -53.69 56.45 10.10
C ALA A 37 -53.77 54.96 10.39
N GLU A 38 -54.83 54.26 9.94
CA GLU A 38 -54.97 52.81 10.05
C GLU A 38 -53.98 52.12 9.11
N GLN A 39 -53.88 52.54 7.85
CA GLN A 39 -52.89 52.04 6.90
C GLN A 39 -51.45 52.23 7.41
N GLN A 40 -51.12 53.37 8.00
CA GLN A 40 -49.79 53.59 8.59
C GLN A 40 -49.51 52.65 9.79
N LYS A 41 -50.52 52.39 10.63
CA LYS A 41 -50.40 51.44 11.74
C LYS A 41 -50.18 50.01 11.23
N GLU A 42 -50.97 49.59 10.24
CA GLU A 42 -50.79 48.25 9.63
C GLU A 42 -49.42 48.11 9.01
N ALA A 43 -48.97 49.10 8.24
CA ALA A 43 -47.63 49.08 7.65
C ALA A 43 -46.51 49.05 8.71
N ALA A 44 -46.70 49.81 9.83
CA ALA A 44 -45.73 49.78 10.95
C ALA A 44 -45.67 48.38 11.62
N VAL A 45 -46.81 47.71 11.81
CA VAL A 45 -46.93 46.39 12.41
C VAL A 45 -46.28 45.36 11.47
N GLN A 46 -46.54 45.43 10.17
CA GLN A 46 -45.91 44.55 9.19
C GLN A 46 -44.39 44.73 9.16
N LEU A 47 -43.90 45.96 9.18
CA LEU A 47 -42.47 46.26 9.22
C LEU A 47 -41.81 45.71 10.49
N GLN A 48 -42.50 45.83 11.63
CA GLN A 48 -42.03 45.29 12.90
C GLN A 48 -41.96 43.75 12.85
N GLN A 49 -43.00 43.07 12.38
CA GLN A 49 -43.04 41.63 12.23
C GLN A 49 -41.95 41.14 11.28
N GLN A 50 -41.73 41.84 10.19
CA GLN A 50 -40.65 41.50 9.24
C GLN A 50 -39.27 41.65 9.89
N ALA A 51 -39.05 42.75 10.63
CA ALA A 51 -37.78 42.94 11.36
C ALA A 51 -37.53 41.85 12.43
N GLU A 52 -38.58 41.41 13.12
CA GLU A 52 -38.49 40.32 14.11
C GLU A 52 -38.14 38.97 13.42
N THR A 53 -38.80 38.65 12.28
CA THR A 53 -38.50 37.44 11.51
C THR A 53 -37.10 37.46 10.93
N ASP A 54 -36.62 38.60 10.45
CA ASP A 54 -35.26 38.72 9.89
C ASP A 54 -34.19 38.62 10.98
N ARG A 55 -34.46 39.17 12.19
CA ARG A 55 -33.60 38.97 13.37
C ARG A 55 -33.53 37.50 13.77
N ALA A 56 -34.65 36.79 13.84
CA ALA A 56 -34.70 35.39 14.18
C ALA A 56 -33.91 34.52 13.16
N LYS A 57 -34.08 34.81 11.87
CA LYS A 57 -33.30 34.13 10.81
C LYS A 57 -31.79 34.43 10.91
N ALA A 58 -31.42 35.67 11.20
CA ALA A 58 -30.01 36.03 11.36
C ALA A 58 -29.36 35.35 12.58
N GLU A 59 -30.10 35.22 13.70
CA GLU A 59 -29.61 34.47 14.87
C GLU A 59 -29.48 32.98 14.60
N GLU A 60 -30.44 32.39 13.89
CA GLU A 60 -30.37 30.98 13.50
C GLU A 60 -29.18 30.70 12.57
N ALA A 61 -29.00 31.55 11.55
CA ALA A 61 -27.85 31.44 10.64
C ALA A 61 -26.50 31.60 11.38
N ARG A 62 -26.45 32.50 12.38
CA ARG A 62 -25.26 32.65 13.22
C ARG A 62 -24.96 31.39 14.04
N ARG A 63 -25.99 30.81 14.68
CA ARG A 63 -25.85 29.56 15.44
C ARG A 63 -25.38 28.38 14.54
N GLN A 64 -25.99 28.28 13.36
CA GLN A 64 -25.56 27.25 12.37
C GLN A 64 -24.10 27.45 11.92
N ALA A 65 -23.69 28.70 11.68
CA ALA A 65 -22.30 29.01 11.32
C ALA A 65 -21.31 28.68 12.45
N GLU A 66 -21.65 29.00 13.71
CA GLU A 66 -20.83 28.67 14.88
C GLU A 66 -20.73 27.16 15.09
N GLN A 67 -21.82 26.43 14.85
CA GLN A 67 -21.82 24.97 14.95
C GLN A 67 -20.97 24.33 13.85
N ALA A 68 -21.16 24.77 12.59
CA ALA A 68 -20.35 24.30 11.45
C ALA A 68 -18.84 24.58 11.64
N GLN A 69 -18.52 25.73 12.23
CA GLN A 69 -17.13 26.07 12.55
C GLN A 69 -16.53 25.09 13.58
N LYS A 70 -17.27 24.79 14.66
CA LYS A 70 -16.82 23.82 15.68
C LYS A 70 -16.65 22.42 15.10
N GLU A 71 -17.59 21.96 14.28
CA GLU A 71 -17.51 20.67 13.61
C GLU A 71 -16.29 20.61 12.67
N ALA A 72 -16.03 21.68 11.91
CA ALA A 72 -14.87 21.78 11.05
C ALA A 72 -13.53 21.77 11.83
N GLU A 73 -13.48 22.43 12.99
CA GLU A 73 -12.30 22.39 13.87
C GLU A 73 -12.07 20.99 14.45
N GLN A 74 -13.11 20.31 14.90
CA GLN A 74 -13.03 18.94 15.40
C GLN A 74 -12.57 17.99 14.31
N ALA A 75 -13.16 18.06 13.10
CA ALA A 75 -12.74 17.23 11.97
C ALA A 75 -11.28 17.46 11.56
N ARG A 76 -10.81 18.72 11.62
CA ARG A 76 -9.39 19.04 11.38
C ARG A 76 -8.47 18.46 12.43
N ALA A 77 -8.85 18.54 13.71
CA ALA A 77 -8.08 17.97 14.81
C ALA A 77 -7.99 16.44 14.71
N GLU A 78 -9.11 15.78 14.40
CA GLU A 78 -9.16 14.33 14.20
C GLU A 78 -8.31 13.89 12.99
N ALA A 79 -8.42 14.58 11.86
CA ALA A 79 -7.63 14.32 10.67
C ALA A 79 -6.12 14.50 10.93
N LEU A 80 -5.74 15.51 11.71
CA LEU A 80 -4.34 15.73 12.10
C LEU A 80 -3.83 14.60 13.01
N ALA A 81 -4.63 14.21 14.01
CA ALA A 81 -4.28 13.10 14.91
C ALA A 81 -4.14 11.78 14.14
N GLN A 82 -5.06 11.48 13.22
CA GLN A 82 -5.00 10.30 12.37
C GLN A 82 -3.77 10.32 11.45
N LYS A 83 -3.43 11.47 10.87
CA LYS A 83 -2.22 11.62 10.06
C LYS A 83 -0.95 11.37 10.89
N GLN A 84 -0.88 11.91 12.11
CA GLN A 84 0.28 11.71 12.99
C GLN A 84 0.42 10.24 13.42
N SER A 85 -0.70 9.56 13.76
CA SER A 85 -0.66 8.14 14.11
C SER A 85 -0.21 7.27 12.94
N ALA A 86 -0.72 7.51 11.73
CA ALA A 86 -0.32 6.79 10.53
C ALA A 86 1.16 7.02 10.16
N GLN A 87 1.67 8.23 10.35
CA GLN A 87 3.09 8.52 10.17
C GLN A 87 3.96 7.79 11.19
N ALA A 88 3.59 7.82 12.47
CA ALA A 88 4.32 7.09 13.52
C ALA A 88 4.32 5.58 13.29
N GLU A 89 3.21 5.00 12.85
CA GLU A 89 3.12 3.59 12.49
C GLU A 89 4.01 3.23 11.29
N SER A 90 3.98 4.06 10.25
CA SER A 90 4.86 3.89 9.07
C SER A 90 6.36 3.97 9.44
N GLU A 91 6.74 4.89 10.32
CA GLU A 91 8.12 4.99 10.80
C GLU A 91 8.55 3.78 11.62
N ARG A 92 7.68 3.28 12.52
CA ARG A 92 7.95 2.05 13.28
C ARG A 92 8.11 0.85 12.35
N ALA A 93 7.20 0.67 11.40
CA ALA A 93 7.29 -0.42 10.42
C ALA A 93 8.59 -0.37 9.60
N ARG A 94 9.06 0.83 9.21
CA ARG A 94 10.36 1.00 8.54
C ARG A 94 11.54 0.64 9.43
N GLN A 95 11.52 1.08 10.70
CA GLN A 95 12.58 0.75 11.66
C GLN A 95 12.63 -0.75 11.93
N ASP A 96 11.49 -1.40 12.10
CA ASP A 96 11.41 -2.85 12.32
C ASP A 96 11.88 -3.64 11.10
N ALA A 97 11.52 -3.21 9.88
CA ALA A 97 12.03 -3.80 8.64
C ALA A 97 13.56 -3.64 8.50
N GLN A 98 14.11 -2.47 8.84
CA GLN A 98 15.56 -2.24 8.81
C GLN A 98 16.30 -3.11 9.85
N ARG A 99 15.77 -3.23 11.07
CA ARG A 99 16.35 -4.13 12.09
C ARG A 99 16.34 -5.58 11.64
N ALA A 100 15.19 -6.04 11.11
CA ALA A 100 15.07 -7.40 10.61
C ALA A 100 16.07 -7.70 9.47
N GLU A 101 16.35 -6.73 8.60
CA GLU A 101 17.34 -6.91 7.53
C GLU A 101 18.78 -6.93 8.07
N GLN A 102 19.11 -6.05 9.03
CA GLN A 102 20.39 -6.07 9.71
C GLN A 102 20.64 -7.38 10.48
N ASP A 103 19.62 -7.90 11.16
CA ASP A 103 19.72 -9.17 11.87
C ASP A 103 19.99 -10.35 10.93
N LYS A 104 19.33 -10.37 9.74
CA LYS A 104 19.59 -11.38 8.71
C LYS A 104 21.01 -11.28 8.16
N GLU A 105 21.50 -10.07 7.89
CA GLU A 105 22.85 -9.83 7.39
C GLU A 105 23.90 -10.28 8.41
N GLN A 106 23.72 -9.94 9.69
CA GLN A 106 24.59 -10.39 10.77
C GLN A 106 24.57 -11.93 10.91
N THR A 107 23.39 -12.54 10.83
CA THR A 107 23.24 -13.99 10.88
C THR A 107 23.96 -14.66 9.72
N ARG A 108 23.82 -14.13 8.50
CA ARG A 108 24.54 -14.58 7.30
C ARG A 108 26.06 -14.51 7.48
N ALA A 109 26.54 -13.36 7.95
CA ALA A 109 27.98 -13.16 8.17
C ALA A 109 28.56 -14.13 9.20
N ARG A 110 27.83 -14.34 10.32
CA ARG A 110 28.22 -15.31 11.35
C ARG A 110 28.23 -16.73 10.82
N LEU A 111 27.17 -17.14 10.12
CA LEU A 111 27.06 -18.45 9.52
C LEU A 111 28.18 -18.70 8.50
N MET A 112 28.43 -17.75 7.60
CA MET A 112 29.52 -17.81 6.64
C MET A 112 30.89 -17.98 7.34
N SER A 113 31.14 -17.20 8.38
CA SER A 113 32.38 -17.29 9.16
C SER A 113 32.56 -18.69 9.81
N GLN A 114 31.52 -19.23 10.42
CA GLN A 114 31.56 -20.55 11.06
C GLN A 114 31.75 -21.68 10.04
N LEU A 115 31.01 -21.63 8.92
CA LEU A 115 31.16 -22.62 7.84
C LEU A 115 32.56 -22.57 7.21
N ASN A 116 33.10 -21.36 7.02
CA ASN A 116 34.42 -21.16 6.41
C ASN A 116 35.60 -21.69 7.30
N GLN A 117 35.38 -21.79 8.62
CA GLN A 117 36.35 -22.45 9.50
C GLN A 117 36.45 -23.96 9.29
N VAL A 118 35.43 -24.58 8.69
CA VAL A 118 35.35 -26.02 8.47
C VAL A 118 35.67 -26.40 7.03
N LEU A 119 35.04 -25.71 6.07
CA LEU A 119 35.16 -25.90 4.62
C LEU A 119 35.10 -24.54 3.93
N GLU A 120 35.78 -24.43 2.79
CA GLU A 120 35.77 -23.21 1.99
C GLU A 120 34.33 -22.81 1.66
N THR A 121 33.96 -21.61 2.08
CA THR A 121 32.61 -21.09 1.92
C THR A 121 32.63 -19.74 1.21
N ARG A 122 31.79 -19.61 0.17
CA ARG A 122 31.65 -18.39 -0.62
C ARG A 122 30.20 -17.94 -0.67
N GLU A 123 29.98 -16.67 -0.81
CA GLU A 123 28.66 -16.10 -1.05
C GLU A 123 28.32 -16.12 -2.53
N SER A 124 27.05 -16.37 -2.84
CA SER A 124 26.53 -16.35 -4.21
C SER A 124 25.07 -15.90 -4.22
N ALA A 125 24.53 -15.60 -5.40
CA ALA A 125 23.10 -15.32 -5.59
C ALA A 125 22.19 -16.49 -5.16
N ARG A 126 22.71 -17.73 -5.11
CA ARG A 126 21.97 -18.94 -4.69
C ARG A 126 21.99 -19.18 -3.16
N GLY A 127 22.82 -18.45 -2.42
CA GLY A 127 23.07 -18.65 -1.01
C GLY A 127 24.56 -18.77 -0.69
N LEU A 128 24.85 -19.27 0.51
CA LEU A 128 26.22 -19.65 0.89
C LEU A 128 26.55 -21.00 0.29
N ILE A 129 27.65 -21.07 -0.49
CA ILE A 129 28.14 -22.28 -1.11
C ILE A 129 29.33 -22.78 -0.31
N VAL A 130 29.15 -23.93 0.34
CA VAL A 130 30.21 -24.64 1.04
C VAL A 130 30.78 -25.68 0.09
N SER A 131 32.06 -25.57 -0.29
CA SER A 131 32.72 -26.44 -1.25
C SER A 131 33.44 -27.57 -0.56
N MET A 132 33.14 -28.78 -0.98
CA MET A 132 33.78 -30.02 -0.51
C MET A 132 34.56 -30.68 -1.66
N PRO A 133 35.88 -30.63 -1.66
CA PRO A 133 36.71 -31.21 -2.74
C PRO A 133 36.68 -32.76 -2.75
N ASP A 134 36.88 -33.34 -3.94
CA ASP A 134 36.90 -34.80 -4.19
C ASP A 134 37.88 -35.58 -3.32
N VAL A 135 38.96 -34.94 -2.84
CA VAL A 135 39.95 -35.55 -1.98
C VAL A 135 39.36 -36.15 -0.70
N LEU A 136 38.18 -35.70 -0.30
CA LEU A 136 37.43 -36.18 0.86
C LEU A 136 36.61 -37.45 0.61
N PHE A 137 36.56 -37.93 -0.66
CA PHE A 137 36.02 -39.25 -1.02
C PHE A 137 37.13 -40.25 -1.26
N ASP A 138 36.82 -41.55 -1.19
CA ASP A 138 37.70 -42.58 -1.70
C ASP A 138 37.84 -42.47 -3.22
N PHE A 139 39.03 -42.82 -3.73
CA PHE A 139 39.33 -42.67 -5.16
C PHE A 139 38.31 -43.42 -6.03
N ASN A 140 37.70 -42.69 -6.94
CA ASN A 140 36.66 -43.19 -7.87
C ASN A 140 35.44 -43.84 -7.19
N LYS A 141 35.14 -43.44 -5.94
CA LYS A 141 34.01 -43.93 -5.16
C LYS A 141 33.15 -42.75 -4.66
N TYR A 142 32.04 -43.12 -4.04
CA TYR A 142 31.14 -42.22 -3.35
C TYR A 142 31.24 -42.35 -1.81
N SER A 143 32.07 -43.24 -1.28
CA SER A 143 32.30 -43.40 0.14
C SER A 143 33.10 -42.24 0.71
N LEU A 144 32.63 -41.71 1.86
CA LEU A 144 33.25 -40.59 2.58
C LEU A 144 34.45 -41.11 3.40
N LYS A 145 35.59 -40.44 3.29
CA LYS A 145 36.71 -40.62 4.22
C LYS A 145 36.38 -40.11 5.63
N SER A 146 37.13 -40.57 6.63
CA SER A 146 36.94 -40.15 8.01
C SER A 146 37.01 -38.65 8.21
N GLU A 147 37.94 -37.96 7.53
CA GLU A 147 38.07 -36.51 7.57
C GLU A 147 36.83 -35.81 6.99
N ALA A 148 36.22 -36.30 5.92
CA ALA A 148 35.00 -35.78 5.36
C ALA A 148 33.84 -35.89 6.32
N ARG A 149 33.71 -37.04 6.98
CA ARG A 149 32.67 -37.26 8.02
C ARG A 149 32.80 -36.29 9.18
N GLU A 150 34.02 -36.06 9.67
CA GLU A 150 34.28 -35.11 10.75
C GLU A 150 33.88 -33.67 10.35
N ARG A 151 34.30 -33.23 9.16
CA ARG A 151 33.93 -31.89 8.66
C ARG A 151 32.44 -31.74 8.43
N LEU A 152 31.78 -32.74 7.86
CA LEU A 152 30.34 -32.75 7.64
C LEU A 152 29.55 -32.79 8.96
N ALA A 153 30.03 -33.50 9.99
CA ALA A 153 29.43 -33.49 11.31
C ALA A 153 29.46 -32.06 11.96
N LYS A 154 30.61 -31.36 11.81
CA LYS A 154 30.73 -29.97 12.26
C LYS A 154 29.78 -29.04 11.48
N VAL A 155 29.71 -29.18 10.14
CA VAL A 155 28.77 -28.42 9.29
C VAL A 155 27.33 -28.71 9.70
N SER A 156 26.96 -29.98 9.94
CA SER A 156 25.60 -30.35 10.40
C SER A 156 25.27 -29.69 11.71
N GLY A 157 26.18 -29.68 12.69
CA GLY A 157 25.99 -28.99 13.97
C GLY A 157 25.80 -27.48 13.83
N ILE A 158 26.56 -26.83 12.93
CA ILE A 158 26.39 -25.41 12.62
C ILE A 158 24.99 -25.17 12.03
N LEU A 159 24.59 -25.94 11.01
CA LEU A 159 23.30 -25.76 10.35
C LEU A 159 22.10 -25.93 11.28
N MET A 160 22.17 -26.91 12.20
CA MET A 160 21.11 -27.13 13.20
C MET A 160 20.95 -25.96 14.20
N ALA A 161 22.01 -25.17 14.41
CA ALA A 161 21.94 -23.98 15.28
C ALA A 161 21.20 -22.79 14.61
N TYR A 162 20.91 -22.86 13.31
CA TYR A 162 20.25 -21.80 12.56
C TYR A 162 18.95 -22.31 11.92
N PRO A 163 17.80 -22.21 12.61
CA PRO A 163 16.52 -22.65 12.08
C PRO A 163 16.09 -21.81 10.86
N GLY A 164 15.33 -22.41 9.94
CA GLY A 164 14.85 -21.74 8.73
C GLY A 164 15.86 -21.74 7.57
N LEU A 165 16.92 -22.56 7.65
CA LEU A 165 17.82 -22.84 6.54
C LEU A 165 17.34 -24.03 5.72
N ASN A 166 17.67 -24.02 4.41
CA ASN A 166 17.55 -25.15 3.50
C ASN A 166 18.91 -25.45 2.88
N VAL A 167 19.18 -26.70 2.59
CA VAL A 167 20.46 -27.16 2.06
C VAL A 167 20.22 -27.95 0.78
N LYS A 168 20.91 -27.60 -0.30
CA LYS A 168 20.95 -28.39 -1.53
C LYS A 168 22.36 -28.94 -1.68
N VAL A 169 22.48 -30.27 -1.70
CA VAL A 169 23.75 -30.97 -1.92
C VAL A 169 23.88 -31.22 -3.40
N GLU A 170 24.89 -30.62 -4.03
CA GLU A 170 25.11 -30.67 -5.48
C GLU A 170 26.42 -31.38 -5.76
N GLY A 171 26.36 -32.53 -6.48
CA GLY A 171 27.53 -33.30 -6.89
C GLY A 171 28.00 -32.93 -8.29
N HIS A 172 29.30 -32.80 -8.47
CA HIS A 172 29.92 -32.46 -9.76
C HIS A 172 31.14 -33.39 -10.04
N THR A 173 31.40 -33.62 -11.33
CA THR A 173 32.56 -34.37 -11.81
C THR A 173 33.41 -33.54 -12.77
N ASP A 174 34.58 -34.03 -13.12
CA ASP A 174 35.29 -33.57 -14.30
C ASP A 174 34.69 -34.21 -15.58
N ASN A 175 35.35 -34.00 -16.72
CA ASN A 175 34.92 -34.52 -18.03
C ASN A 175 35.51 -35.91 -18.40
N ILE A 176 36.10 -36.64 -17.44
CA ILE A 176 36.67 -37.97 -17.72
C ILE A 176 35.59 -39.04 -17.51
N GLY A 177 35.33 -39.85 -18.52
CA GLY A 177 34.30 -40.89 -18.53
C GLY A 177 33.06 -40.51 -19.33
N SER A 178 32.05 -41.39 -19.38
CA SER A 178 30.79 -41.10 -20.05
C SER A 178 29.91 -40.16 -19.24
N GLU A 179 28.98 -39.49 -19.90
CA GLU A 179 28.03 -38.61 -19.27
C GLU A 179 27.17 -39.35 -18.24
N GLU A 180 26.65 -40.51 -18.59
CA GLU A 180 25.83 -41.36 -17.72
C GLU A 180 26.61 -41.80 -16.47
N TYR A 181 27.87 -42.17 -16.63
CA TYR A 181 28.72 -42.52 -15.51
C TYR A 181 28.94 -41.35 -14.57
N ASN A 182 29.26 -40.19 -15.12
CA ASN A 182 29.49 -38.97 -14.34
C ASN A 182 28.21 -38.47 -13.66
N GLN A 183 27.05 -38.56 -14.33
CA GLN A 183 25.76 -38.23 -13.74
C GLN A 183 25.49 -39.13 -12.53
N LYS A 184 25.62 -40.46 -12.69
CA LYS A 184 25.40 -41.41 -11.61
C LYS A 184 26.36 -41.25 -10.45
N LEU A 185 27.67 -41.05 -10.74
CA LEU A 185 28.69 -40.85 -9.70
C LEU A 185 28.42 -39.56 -8.88
N SER A 186 28.10 -38.47 -9.55
CA SER A 186 27.77 -37.18 -8.89
C SER A 186 26.53 -37.28 -8.00
N GLU A 187 25.50 -37.98 -8.47
CA GLU A 187 24.27 -38.22 -7.72
C GLU A 187 24.49 -39.07 -6.47
N GLN A 188 25.27 -40.18 -6.63
CA GLN A 188 25.64 -41.03 -5.48
C GLN A 188 26.46 -40.27 -4.43
N ARG A 189 27.38 -39.41 -4.85
CA ARG A 189 28.17 -38.57 -3.95
C ARG A 189 27.30 -37.59 -3.20
N ALA A 190 26.40 -36.89 -3.89
CA ALA A 190 25.48 -35.96 -3.27
C ALA A 190 24.55 -36.66 -2.26
N GLU A 191 23.99 -37.81 -2.61
CA GLU A 191 23.11 -38.58 -1.73
C GLU A 191 23.89 -39.18 -0.53
N THR A 192 25.14 -39.59 -0.71
CA THR A 192 25.98 -40.05 0.42
C THR A 192 26.21 -38.92 1.45
N VAL A 193 26.48 -37.70 0.97
CA VAL A 193 26.63 -36.50 1.84
C VAL A 193 25.32 -36.19 2.54
N ARG A 194 24.21 -36.15 1.79
CA ARG A 194 22.87 -35.93 2.36
C ARG A 194 22.55 -36.97 3.43
N GLY A 195 22.67 -38.24 3.12
CA GLY A 195 22.41 -39.35 4.06
C GLY A 195 23.26 -39.28 5.32
N PHE A 196 24.55 -38.92 5.20
CA PHE A 196 25.39 -38.67 6.36
C PHE A 196 24.91 -37.49 7.21
N MET A 197 24.58 -36.32 6.62
CA MET A 197 24.11 -35.15 7.36
C MET A 197 22.79 -35.46 8.06
N VAL A 198 21.88 -36.19 7.43
CA VAL A 198 20.63 -36.66 8.07
C VAL A 198 20.92 -37.54 9.28
N SER A 199 21.90 -38.47 9.17
CA SER A 199 22.35 -39.31 10.30
C SER A 199 22.99 -38.51 11.43
N GLN A 200 23.45 -37.28 11.16
CA GLN A 200 23.97 -36.33 12.18
C GLN A 200 22.87 -35.42 12.77
N GLY A 201 21.60 -35.63 12.40
CA GLY A 201 20.47 -34.90 12.97
C GLY A 201 19.88 -33.75 12.10
N VAL A 202 20.41 -33.51 10.90
CA VAL A 202 19.81 -32.54 9.98
C VAL A 202 18.47 -33.12 9.48
N SER A 203 17.39 -32.32 9.56
CA SER A 203 16.07 -32.77 9.10
C SER A 203 16.08 -33.11 7.61
N PRO A 204 15.52 -34.26 7.20
CA PRO A 204 15.41 -34.64 5.81
C PRO A 204 14.56 -33.66 4.97
N ASP A 205 13.69 -32.89 5.59
CA ASP A 205 12.79 -31.93 4.93
C ASP A 205 13.53 -30.68 4.43
N ILE A 206 14.65 -30.35 5.07
CA ILE A 206 15.43 -29.14 4.71
C ILE A 206 16.63 -29.45 3.83
N ILE A 207 16.94 -30.74 3.54
CA ILE A 207 18.11 -31.14 2.79
C ILE A 207 17.75 -32.01 1.56
N THR A 208 18.21 -31.58 0.38
CA THR A 208 18.02 -32.29 -0.89
C THR A 208 19.35 -32.60 -1.53
N ALA A 209 19.42 -33.67 -2.35
CA ALA A 209 20.62 -34.05 -3.09
C ALA A 209 20.33 -34.08 -4.60
N ARG A 210 21.31 -33.63 -5.40
CA ARG A 210 21.26 -33.69 -6.86
C ARG A 210 22.66 -33.83 -7.46
N GLY A 211 22.81 -34.74 -8.46
CA GLY A 211 23.98 -34.81 -9.32
C GLY A 211 23.85 -33.90 -10.54
N PHE A 212 24.93 -33.28 -10.92
CA PHE A 212 25.04 -32.46 -12.14
C PHE A 212 26.10 -33.06 -13.13
N GLY A 213 26.73 -34.18 -12.78
CA GLY A 213 27.78 -34.78 -13.62
C GLY A 213 28.83 -33.74 -13.97
N MET A 214 29.20 -33.71 -15.26
CA MET A 214 30.18 -32.78 -15.80
C MET A 214 29.61 -31.51 -16.42
N SER A 215 28.28 -31.26 -16.27
CA SER A 215 27.57 -30.18 -16.95
C SER A 215 27.86 -28.78 -16.40
N GLN A 216 28.43 -28.67 -15.18
CA GLN A 216 28.69 -27.40 -14.51
C GLN A 216 30.15 -27.28 -14.03
N PRO A 217 31.12 -27.13 -14.95
CA PRO A 217 32.51 -26.94 -14.58
C PRO A 217 32.76 -25.55 -14.00
N VAL A 218 33.63 -25.48 -12.98
CA VAL A 218 34.08 -24.20 -12.35
C VAL A 218 35.52 -23.86 -12.77
N ALA A 219 36.20 -24.78 -13.47
CA ALA A 219 37.54 -24.59 -14.02
C ALA A 219 37.67 -25.33 -15.37
N PRO A 220 38.66 -24.97 -16.21
CA PRO A 220 38.95 -25.72 -17.44
C PRO A 220 39.30 -27.19 -17.15
N ASN A 221 38.81 -28.13 -17.98
CA ASN A 221 39.03 -29.55 -17.81
C ASN A 221 40.33 -30.07 -18.47
N ASP A 222 41.04 -29.26 -19.22
CA ASP A 222 42.27 -29.53 -19.92
C ASP A 222 43.49 -29.79 -18.98
N THR A 223 43.45 -29.16 -17.79
CA THR A 223 44.51 -29.36 -16.78
C THR A 223 44.06 -30.28 -15.64
N GLY A 224 44.99 -31.01 -15.04
CA GLY A 224 44.73 -31.84 -13.87
C GLY A 224 44.23 -31.03 -12.66
N ALA A 225 44.76 -29.80 -12.49
CA ALA A 225 44.31 -28.88 -11.44
C ALA A 225 42.86 -28.38 -11.65
N GLY A 226 42.50 -28.06 -12.91
CA GLY A 226 41.14 -27.68 -13.24
C GLY A 226 40.15 -28.82 -13.03
N ARG A 227 40.48 -30.04 -13.49
CA ARG A 227 39.66 -31.23 -13.23
C ARG A 227 39.46 -31.49 -11.74
N SER A 228 40.52 -31.31 -10.93
CA SER A 228 40.41 -31.48 -9.47
C SER A 228 39.41 -30.49 -8.85
N LYS A 229 39.33 -29.25 -9.35
CA LYS A 229 38.32 -28.23 -8.88
C LYS A 229 36.92 -28.64 -9.35
N ASN A 230 36.75 -29.24 -10.50
CA ASN A 230 35.47 -29.69 -11.02
C ASN A 230 34.90 -30.89 -10.25
N ARG A 231 35.75 -31.83 -9.78
CA ARG A 231 35.35 -32.93 -8.91
C ARG A 231 35.09 -32.43 -7.50
N ARG A 232 33.86 -32.07 -7.21
CA ARG A 232 33.44 -31.47 -5.92
C ARG A 232 32.01 -31.81 -5.57
N VAL A 233 31.67 -31.63 -4.30
CA VAL A 233 30.29 -31.52 -3.83
C VAL A 233 30.13 -30.14 -3.24
N GLU A 234 29.09 -29.46 -3.62
CA GLU A 234 28.69 -28.13 -3.06
C GLU A 234 27.47 -28.30 -2.17
N LEU A 235 27.51 -27.69 -0.97
CA LEU A 235 26.36 -27.52 -0.12
C LEU A 235 25.87 -26.08 -0.31
N VAL A 236 24.74 -25.91 -1.00
CA VAL A 236 24.13 -24.61 -1.22
C VAL A 236 23.13 -24.34 -0.08
N VAL A 237 23.52 -23.47 0.84
CA VAL A 237 22.74 -23.11 2.03
C VAL A 237 21.98 -21.81 1.75
N ASN A 238 20.67 -21.86 1.85
CA ASN A 238 19.79 -20.71 1.70
C ASN A 238 18.65 -20.75 2.74
N GLY A 239 17.82 -19.73 2.79
CA GLY A 239 16.67 -19.70 3.68
C GLY A 239 16.33 -18.31 4.20
N SER A 240 15.19 -18.22 4.87
CA SER A 240 14.67 -16.94 5.41
C SER A 240 15.57 -16.35 6.49
N ALA A 241 16.27 -17.19 7.24
CA ALA A 241 17.19 -16.77 8.30
C ALA A 241 18.37 -15.93 7.79
N ILE A 242 18.75 -16.07 6.51
CA ILE A 242 19.86 -15.34 5.89
C ILE A 242 19.40 -14.46 4.70
N GLY A 243 18.10 -14.14 4.62
CA GLY A 243 17.53 -13.23 3.63
C GLY A 243 17.49 -13.76 2.21
N GLN A 244 17.74 -15.06 1.99
CA GLN A 244 17.70 -15.66 0.66
C GLN A 244 16.60 -16.72 0.60
N GLN A 245 15.52 -16.42 -0.12
CA GLN A 245 14.51 -17.42 -0.43
C GLN A 245 15.03 -18.27 -1.61
N GLY A 246 15.23 -19.54 -1.38
CA GLY A 246 15.55 -20.47 -2.45
C GLY A 246 14.45 -20.47 -3.51
N ALA A 247 14.82 -20.27 -4.77
CA ALA A 247 13.90 -20.44 -5.88
C ALA A 247 13.36 -21.89 -5.87
N GLY A 248 12.09 -22.05 -5.50
CA GLY A 248 11.24 -23.19 -5.83
C GLY A 248 11.41 -24.47 -5.02
N MET A 249 10.70 -24.56 -3.90
CA MET A 249 9.90 -25.75 -3.59
C MET A 249 8.42 -25.33 -3.67
N PRO A 250 7.51 -26.09 -4.29
CA PRO A 250 6.08 -25.86 -4.14
C PRO A 250 5.70 -26.26 -2.72
N GLY A 251 5.92 -25.34 -1.78
CA GLY A 251 5.50 -25.47 -0.42
C GLY A 251 4.03 -25.12 -0.32
N THR A 252 3.25 -26.01 0.24
CA THR A 252 1.92 -25.84 0.79
C THR A 252 1.68 -24.39 1.26
N GLN A 253 0.94 -23.64 0.45
CA GLN A 253 0.32 -22.40 0.88
C GLN A 253 -0.78 -22.78 1.86
N ASN A 254 -0.50 -22.69 3.15
CA ASN A 254 -1.53 -22.64 4.15
C ASN A 254 -2.05 -21.20 4.16
N GLY A 255 -3.10 -20.98 3.34
CA GLY A 255 -3.80 -19.72 3.26
C GLY A 255 -4.57 -19.46 4.55
N ASN A 256 -4.27 -18.37 5.17
CA ASN A 256 -5.26 -17.60 5.92
C ASN A 256 -4.80 -16.13 5.96
N SER A 257 -5.21 -15.37 4.99
CA SER A 257 -5.32 -13.93 5.09
C SER A 257 -6.63 -13.53 4.43
N GLY A 258 -7.69 -13.55 5.24
CA GLY A 258 -8.93 -12.85 4.96
C GLY A 258 -8.64 -11.35 4.93
N ALA A 259 -8.48 -10.78 3.76
CA ALA A 259 -8.63 -9.35 3.54
C ALA A 259 -10.10 -9.08 3.24
N PRO A 260 -10.75 -8.11 3.88
CA PRO A 260 -12.08 -7.68 3.47
C PRO A 260 -11.98 -6.95 2.13
N SER A 261 -12.73 -7.45 1.15
CA SER A 261 -12.95 -6.77 -0.13
C SER A 261 -13.77 -5.51 0.12
N GLU A 262 -13.14 -4.35 0.14
CA GLU A 262 -13.83 -3.08 -0.01
C GLU A 262 -14.34 -2.96 -1.45
N SER A 263 -15.67 -2.98 -1.56
CA SER A 263 -16.39 -2.62 -2.77
C SER A 263 -16.25 -1.12 -3.02
N MET A 264 -15.50 -0.75 -4.06
CA MET A 264 -15.49 0.61 -4.59
C MET A 264 -16.85 0.97 -5.21
N PRO A 265 -17.43 2.13 -4.92
CA PRO A 265 -18.58 2.62 -5.64
C PRO A 265 -18.18 3.07 -7.05
N SER A 266 -18.96 2.59 -8.03
CA SER A 266 -18.87 2.93 -9.45
C SER A 266 -19.04 4.44 -9.67
N GLN A 267 -18.05 5.10 -10.26
CA GLN A 267 -18.19 6.46 -10.77
C GLN A 267 -18.97 6.47 -12.09
N PRO A 268 -19.82 7.48 -12.33
CA PRO A 268 -20.52 7.61 -13.59
C PRO A 268 -19.55 8.06 -14.70
N THR A 269 -19.59 7.32 -15.80
CA THR A 269 -18.85 7.59 -17.04
C THR A 269 -19.38 8.86 -17.71
N THR A 270 -18.66 9.96 -17.63
CA THR A 270 -18.86 11.11 -18.52
C THR A 270 -18.09 10.87 -19.81
N ALA A 271 -18.83 10.77 -20.92
CA ALA A 271 -18.30 10.66 -22.27
C ALA A 271 -17.49 11.91 -22.64
N ALA A 272 -16.23 11.73 -23.00
CA ALA A 272 -15.40 12.76 -23.63
C ALA A 272 -15.73 12.88 -25.12
N PRO A 273 -15.71 14.09 -25.72
CA PRO A 273 -15.95 14.26 -27.15
C PRO A 273 -14.74 13.82 -28.00
N ALA A 274 -15.06 13.19 -29.14
CA ALA A 274 -14.12 12.70 -30.12
C ALA A 274 -13.25 13.82 -30.71
N THR A 275 -11.92 13.64 -30.67
CA THR A 275 -10.96 14.45 -31.45
C THR A 275 -10.83 13.88 -32.87
N PRO A 276 -10.77 14.72 -33.92
CA PRO A 276 -10.64 14.25 -35.31
C PRO A 276 -9.18 13.82 -35.59
N SER A 277 -9.06 12.72 -36.35
CA SER A 277 -7.80 12.19 -36.87
C SER A 277 -7.11 13.16 -37.82
N PRO A 278 -5.78 13.29 -37.82
CA PRO A 278 -5.05 13.99 -38.87
C PRO A 278 -4.85 13.10 -40.10
N SER A 279 -5.11 13.68 -41.28
CA SER A 279 -4.84 13.13 -42.60
C SER A 279 -3.34 12.90 -42.86
N PRO A 280 -2.96 11.96 -43.74
CA PRO A 280 -1.57 11.63 -44.03
C PRO A 280 -0.94 12.72 -44.94
N ALA A 281 0.19 13.24 -44.46
CA ALA A 281 1.05 14.15 -45.22
C ALA A 281 1.89 13.38 -46.26
N GLY A 282 1.91 13.96 -47.44
CA GLY A 282 2.53 13.43 -48.63
C GLY A 282 4.05 13.33 -48.62
N ASN A 283 4.50 12.39 -49.42
CA ASN A 283 5.81 12.09 -49.91
C ASN A 283 6.47 13.30 -50.59
N TYR A 284 7.67 13.70 -50.14
CA TYR A 284 8.60 14.51 -50.95
C TYR A 284 9.96 13.79 -51.01
N PRO A 285 10.60 13.72 -52.18
CA PRO A 285 11.90 13.08 -52.37
C PRO A 285 13.07 14.00 -52.00
N PRO A 286 14.30 13.44 -51.77
CA PRO A 286 15.46 14.21 -51.37
C PRO A 286 16.09 14.92 -52.60
N GLN A 287 16.53 16.16 -52.39
CA GLN A 287 17.45 16.86 -53.29
C GLN A 287 18.78 17.07 -52.60
N LEU A 288 19.84 16.53 -53.20
CA LEU A 288 21.26 16.90 -53.26
C LEU A 288 21.96 17.42 -51.99
#